data_f79d0320964c4bb1501b113978f06f96
#
_entry.id   f79d0320964c4bb1501b113978f06f96
#
_cell.length_a   1.000
_cell.length_b   1.000
_cell.length_c   1.000
_cell.angle_alpha   90.00
_cell.angle_beta   90.00
_cell.angle_gamma   90.00
#
_symmetry.space_group_name_H-M   'P 1'
#
loop_
_entity.id
_entity.type
_entity.pdbx_description
1 polymer ?
#
loop_
_entity_poly.entity_id
_entity_poly.type
_entity_poly.pdbx_seq_one_letter_code
_entity_poly.pdbx_strand_id
1 'polypeptide(L)'
;MIQQPLFKPQTEWLPPEEFPDLSKYNKIAIDLETKDTDLVKMGSGSITGNGKITGIAVAVSGWSGYFPIAHEGGGNMDRKMVLKWLQDVLNTPSDKIFHNAMYDVCWLRSIGLKIQGRIIDTMIASALVDENQMRYDLNNCARRYTGQGKDEAALYEAAREWGVDAKVEMYRLPAMYVGAYAEKDAELTLSLWQELKKEIDYQDLSSIFHLEMELFPCLVEMSFLGVRVDEEQALEEKKLLMEQEKNLLLDVKKETGLDVQIMAARSVAKVFDKLDLPYEITQKSKEPSFVKNFLQNHPHPVVKKIAQAREINKSHSTFIDSILKHAHKGRIHAGINQLRGDSGGTVTGRFSYSNPNLQQIPARNKELGPRIRRLFIPEEGHRWGCFDYNQQEPRLVVHYASLQKLYGVGEVLDAYNKGDADFHAIVADMANIPRLQAKTINLGLFYGMGKNKLQAELGINKDKAEELFKQYHSKVPFVKQLMDSVMKRAQDSGMIRTLLGRLCRFHLWEPNQFGIHKSLPHEEALREHGPGIRRAYTYKALNKLIQGSAADMTKKAMIELHKEKIIPHIQVHDELDISVKDDKEAEKIKKIMESAVELEVPNKVDYESGENWGNIK
;
A
#
# COMPACT_ATOMS: atom_id res chain seq x y z
N MET A 1 -12.89 -37.32 6.57
CA MET A 1 -13.80 -37.21 7.76
C MET A 1 -12.91 -36.78 8.90
N ILE A 2 -13.30 -35.71 9.62
CA ILE A 2 -12.61 -35.31 10.83
C ILE A 2 -12.97 -36.30 11.92
N GLN A 3 -11.98 -36.87 12.63
CA GLN A 3 -12.22 -37.76 13.75
C GLN A 3 -12.80 -36.93 14.90
N GLN A 4 -14.02 -37.24 15.36
CA GLN A 4 -14.59 -36.57 16.51
C GLN A 4 -13.78 -36.90 17.76
N PRO A 5 -13.50 -35.89 18.63
CA PRO A 5 -12.79 -36.14 19.88
C PRO A 5 -13.61 -37.03 20.82
N LEU A 6 -12.92 -37.82 21.62
CA LEU A 6 -13.54 -38.66 22.66
C LEU A 6 -14.14 -37.80 23.78
N PHE A 7 -13.50 -36.66 24.09
CA PHE A 7 -13.97 -35.69 25.05
C PHE A 7 -14.32 -34.40 24.30
N LYS A 8 -15.58 -34.02 24.35
CA LYS A 8 -16.05 -32.76 23.71
C LYS A 8 -15.91 -31.62 24.72
N PRO A 9 -15.21 -30.52 24.36
CA PRO A 9 -15.23 -29.32 25.20
C PRO A 9 -16.67 -28.86 25.47
N GLN A 10 -16.93 -28.35 26.66
CA GLN A 10 -18.25 -27.84 27.00
C GLN A 10 -18.39 -26.39 26.51
N THR A 11 -19.54 -26.06 25.98
CA THR A 11 -19.93 -24.69 25.62
C THR A 11 -21.40 -24.51 25.90
N GLU A 12 -21.78 -23.34 26.40
CA GLU A 12 -23.18 -22.95 26.63
C GLU A 12 -23.74 -22.16 25.45
N TRP A 13 -22.91 -21.85 24.44
CA TRP A 13 -23.35 -21.05 23.30
C TRP A 13 -24.37 -21.83 22.43
N LEU A 14 -25.45 -21.12 22.08
CA LEU A 14 -26.47 -21.59 21.15
C LEU A 14 -26.72 -20.54 20.07
N PRO A 15 -27.01 -20.95 18.82
CA PRO A 15 -27.36 -19.99 17.77
C PRO A 15 -28.67 -19.26 18.12
N PRO A 16 -28.88 -18.04 17.60
CA PRO A 16 -30.14 -17.32 17.79
C PRO A 16 -31.33 -18.15 17.30
N GLU A 17 -32.38 -18.20 18.11
CA GLU A 17 -33.63 -18.93 17.77
C GLU A 17 -34.47 -18.16 16.74
N GLU A 18 -34.35 -16.81 16.73
CA GLU A 18 -35.12 -15.91 15.89
C GLU A 18 -34.22 -14.97 15.08
N PHE A 19 -34.76 -14.44 13.99
CA PHE A 19 -34.13 -13.40 13.17
C PHE A 19 -34.63 -12.03 13.64
N PRO A 20 -33.86 -11.26 14.43
CA PRO A 20 -34.33 -10.00 14.98
C PRO A 20 -34.50 -8.93 13.90
N ASP A 21 -35.50 -8.05 14.08
CA ASP A 21 -35.61 -6.83 13.29
C ASP A 21 -34.59 -5.79 13.80
N LEU A 22 -33.59 -5.49 12.96
CA LEU A 22 -32.54 -4.53 13.25
C LEU A 22 -32.78 -3.17 12.58
N SER A 23 -33.93 -2.93 11.95
CA SER A 23 -34.23 -1.70 11.20
C SER A 23 -34.22 -0.43 12.05
N LYS A 24 -34.43 -0.57 13.35
CA LYS A 24 -34.42 0.55 14.32
C LYS A 24 -33.04 1.02 14.74
N TYR A 25 -32.01 0.26 14.40
CA TYR A 25 -30.63 0.61 14.78
C TYR A 25 -29.92 1.37 13.66
N ASN A 26 -29.23 2.45 14.00
CA ASN A 26 -28.47 3.28 13.03
C ASN A 26 -27.06 2.75 12.79
N LYS A 27 -26.58 1.81 13.59
CA LYS A 27 -25.24 1.21 13.53
C LYS A 27 -25.35 -0.28 13.73
N ILE A 28 -24.83 -1.03 12.77
CA ILE A 28 -24.82 -2.49 12.78
C ILE A 28 -23.39 -2.95 12.46
N ALA A 29 -22.74 -3.60 13.41
CA ALA A 29 -21.44 -4.23 13.17
C ALA A 29 -21.65 -5.63 12.60
N ILE A 30 -20.84 -5.99 11.62
CA ILE A 30 -20.91 -7.28 10.92
C ILE A 30 -19.47 -7.83 10.82
N ASP A 31 -19.34 -9.12 11.07
CA ASP A 31 -18.11 -9.88 10.93
C ASP A 31 -18.41 -11.23 10.29
N LEU A 32 -17.57 -11.70 9.36
CA LEU A 32 -17.79 -12.94 8.63
C LEU A 32 -16.73 -13.99 9.00
N GLU A 33 -17.21 -15.17 9.37
CA GLU A 33 -16.35 -16.34 9.41
C GLU A 33 -16.34 -17.04 8.05
N THR A 34 -15.16 -17.44 7.59
CA THR A 34 -14.99 -17.95 6.23
C THR A 34 -14.12 -19.20 6.17
N LYS A 35 -14.26 -19.97 5.10
CA LYS A 35 -13.26 -20.90 4.61
C LYS A 35 -12.50 -20.22 3.48
N ASP A 36 -11.26 -19.82 3.73
CA ASP A 36 -10.39 -19.13 2.75
C ASP A 36 -8.94 -19.59 2.92
N THR A 37 -8.69 -20.84 2.59
CA THR A 37 -7.44 -21.56 2.89
C THR A 37 -6.22 -21.00 2.15
N ASP A 38 -6.43 -20.36 1.02
CA ASP A 38 -5.37 -19.84 0.16
C ASP A 38 -5.18 -18.31 0.27
N LEU A 39 -5.88 -17.65 1.20
CA LEU A 39 -5.88 -16.20 1.39
C LEU A 39 -4.46 -15.60 1.40
N VAL A 40 -3.56 -16.16 2.19
CA VAL A 40 -2.18 -15.64 2.34
C VAL A 40 -1.35 -15.83 1.06
N LYS A 41 -1.60 -16.90 0.30
CA LYS A 41 -0.78 -17.26 -0.88
C LYS A 41 -1.30 -16.70 -2.18
N MET A 42 -2.64 -16.61 -2.31
CA MET A 42 -3.33 -16.30 -3.58
C MET A 42 -4.19 -15.04 -3.50
N GLY A 43 -4.42 -14.50 -2.33
CA GLY A 43 -5.42 -13.44 -2.10
C GLY A 43 -6.80 -14.01 -1.77
N SER A 44 -7.80 -13.13 -1.64
CA SER A 44 -9.14 -13.50 -1.19
C SER A 44 -9.86 -14.47 -2.13
N GLY A 45 -10.34 -15.56 -1.58
CA GLY A 45 -11.18 -16.54 -2.27
C GLY A 45 -12.55 -16.02 -2.70
N SER A 46 -12.97 -14.87 -2.20
CA SER A 46 -14.24 -14.22 -2.59
C SER A 46 -14.30 -13.88 -4.08
N ILE A 47 -13.15 -13.59 -4.69
CA ILE A 47 -13.06 -13.23 -6.11
C ILE A 47 -12.84 -14.48 -6.97
N THR A 48 -11.96 -15.37 -6.53
CA THR A 48 -11.62 -16.58 -7.29
C THR A 48 -12.65 -17.70 -7.16
N GLY A 49 -13.59 -17.57 -6.21
CA GLY A 49 -14.56 -18.63 -5.89
C GLY A 49 -13.96 -19.77 -5.05
N ASN A 50 -12.75 -19.60 -4.52
CA ASN A 50 -12.08 -20.60 -3.72
C ASN A 50 -12.33 -20.37 -2.22
N GLY A 51 -13.46 -20.88 -1.75
CA GLY A 51 -13.88 -20.74 -0.36
C GLY A 51 -15.36 -20.46 -0.20
N LYS A 52 -15.77 -20.09 0.99
CA LYS A 52 -17.18 -19.79 1.32
C LYS A 52 -17.30 -19.09 2.66
N ILE A 53 -18.41 -18.36 2.83
CA ILE A 53 -18.82 -17.85 4.15
C ILE A 53 -19.32 -19.05 4.97
N THR A 54 -18.83 -19.19 6.19
CA THR A 54 -19.21 -20.24 7.14
C THR A 54 -20.19 -19.77 8.19
N GLY A 55 -20.17 -18.47 8.50
CA GLY A 55 -21.13 -17.84 9.39
C GLY A 55 -21.05 -16.33 9.38
N ILE A 56 -22.03 -15.69 9.97
CA ILE A 56 -22.20 -14.24 10.02
C ILE A 56 -22.44 -13.83 11.48
N ALA A 57 -21.57 -13.03 12.03
CA ALA A 57 -21.77 -12.37 13.31
C ALA A 57 -22.33 -10.96 13.10
N VAL A 58 -23.29 -10.58 13.90
CA VAL A 58 -23.93 -9.25 13.87
C VAL A 58 -24.04 -8.72 15.28
N ALA A 59 -23.70 -7.45 15.49
CA ALA A 59 -23.89 -6.77 16.76
C ALA A 59 -24.54 -5.39 16.58
N VAL A 60 -25.43 -5.08 17.50
CA VAL A 60 -26.07 -3.77 17.70
C VAL A 60 -26.03 -3.42 19.17
N SER A 61 -26.39 -2.20 19.54
CA SER A 61 -26.43 -1.82 20.96
C SER A 61 -27.35 -2.74 21.75
N GLY A 62 -26.75 -3.48 22.70
CA GLY A 62 -27.48 -4.38 23.61
C GLY A 62 -27.81 -5.77 23.07
N TRP A 63 -27.34 -6.12 21.87
CA TRP A 63 -27.55 -7.46 21.32
C TRP A 63 -26.45 -7.84 20.32
N SER A 64 -26.07 -9.12 20.35
CA SER A 64 -25.22 -9.76 19.34
C SER A 64 -25.72 -11.17 19.03
N GLY A 65 -25.38 -11.69 17.86
CA GLY A 65 -25.71 -13.04 17.45
C GLY A 65 -24.83 -13.53 16.32
N TYR A 66 -24.52 -14.82 16.33
CA TYR A 66 -23.80 -15.50 15.27
C TYR A 66 -24.70 -16.50 14.55
N PHE A 67 -24.77 -16.43 13.24
CA PHE A 67 -25.59 -17.24 12.35
C PHE A 67 -24.71 -18.17 11.52
N PRO A 68 -24.43 -19.38 11.99
CA PRO A 68 -23.62 -20.36 11.26
C PRO A 68 -24.39 -20.93 10.07
N ILE A 69 -23.75 -21.03 8.89
CA ILE A 69 -24.41 -21.49 7.65
C ILE A 69 -23.65 -22.58 6.89
N ALA A 70 -22.36 -22.79 7.18
CA ALA A 70 -21.55 -23.73 6.39
C ALA A 70 -20.34 -24.31 7.13
N HIS A 71 -20.40 -24.46 8.47
CA HIS A 71 -19.40 -25.19 9.24
C HIS A 71 -19.39 -26.68 8.87
N GLU A 72 -18.21 -27.23 8.61
CA GLU A 72 -18.06 -28.65 8.27
C GLU A 72 -18.30 -29.56 9.49
N GLY A 73 -18.08 -29.06 10.70
CA GLY A 73 -18.37 -29.76 11.96
C GLY A 73 -19.87 -29.78 12.34
N GLY A 74 -20.72 -29.09 11.60
CA GLY A 74 -22.16 -29.05 11.83
C GLY A 74 -22.62 -27.91 12.73
N GLY A 75 -23.91 -27.96 13.15
CA GLY A 75 -24.56 -26.91 13.94
C GLY A 75 -24.99 -25.70 13.10
N ASN A 76 -25.20 -25.89 11.79
CA ASN A 76 -25.59 -24.83 10.88
C ASN A 76 -27.11 -24.58 10.89
N MET A 77 -27.47 -23.33 10.70
CA MET A 77 -28.82 -22.86 10.44
C MET A 77 -29.17 -23.01 8.94
N ASP A 78 -30.44 -22.81 8.59
CA ASP A 78 -30.86 -22.78 7.18
C ASP A 78 -30.20 -21.59 6.46
N ARG A 79 -29.29 -21.90 5.54
CA ARG A 79 -28.50 -20.90 4.81
C ARG A 79 -29.37 -19.90 4.05
N LYS A 80 -30.48 -20.34 3.45
CA LYS A 80 -31.34 -19.46 2.66
C LYS A 80 -32.09 -18.46 3.56
N MET A 81 -32.57 -18.91 4.71
CA MET A 81 -33.22 -18.04 5.68
C MET A 81 -32.24 -17.00 6.25
N VAL A 82 -31.04 -17.42 6.65
CA VAL A 82 -30.00 -16.51 7.16
C VAL A 82 -29.62 -15.46 6.11
N LEU A 83 -29.35 -15.87 4.87
CA LEU A 83 -28.96 -14.91 3.82
C LEU A 83 -30.09 -13.96 3.42
N LYS A 84 -31.33 -14.40 3.46
CA LYS A 84 -32.50 -13.53 3.24
C LYS A 84 -32.57 -12.46 4.33
N TRP A 85 -32.53 -12.88 5.59
CA TRP A 85 -32.54 -11.96 6.73
C TRP A 85 -31.34 -10.99 6.66
N LEU A 86 -30.14 -11.49 6.35
CA LEU A 86 -28.96 -10.64 6.21
C LEU A 86 -29.15 -9.59 5.11
N GLN A 87 -29.73 -9.95 3.96
CA GLN A 87 -30.04 -8.98 2.91
C GLN A 87 -31.02 -7.89 3.40
N ASP A 88 -32.02 -8.25 4.20
CA ASP A 88 -32.92 -7.28 4.80
C ASP A 88 -32.20 -6.34 5.76
N VAL A 89 -31.29 -6.85 6.59
CA VAL A 89 -30.38 -6.05 7.44
C VAL A 89 -29.47 -5.13 6.61
N LEU A 90 -28.87 -5.65 5.54
CA LEU A 90 -27.99 -4.88 4.66
C LEU A 90 -28.74 -3.80 3.87
N ASN A 91 -30.02 -3.95 3.62
CA ASN A 91 -30.86 -2.97 2.93
C ASN A 91 -31.30 -1.80 3.82
N THR A 92 -31.09 -1.86 5.12
CA THR A 92 -31.38 -0.73 6.01
C THR A 92 -30.44 0.45 5.75
N PRO A 93 -30.87 1.71 5.99
CA PRO A 93 -30.02 2.88 5.81
C PRO A 93 -28.93 3.06 6.89
N SER A 94 -28.89 2.16 7.87
CA SER A 94 -27.91 2.17 8.96
C SER A 94 -26.47 2.09 8.46
N ASP A 95 -25.54 2.61 9.24
CA ASP A 95 -24.11 2.40 9.03
C ASP A 95 -23.74 0.92 9.25
N LYS A 96 -23.08 0.30 8.28
CA LYS A 96 -22.54 -1.06 8.39
C LYS A 96 -21.06 -0.96 8.78
N ILE A 97 -20.74 -1.49 9.95
CA ILE A 97 -19.44 -1.35 10.57
C ILE A 97 -18.70 -2.68 10.48
N PHE A 98 -17.50 -2.63 9.97
CA PHE A 98 -16.61 -3.79 9.81
C PHE A 98 -15.23 -3.48 10.40
N HIS A 99 -14.45 -4.50 10.61
CA HIS A 99 -13.02 -4.37 10.84
C HIS A 99 -12.25 -5.05 9.69
N ASN A 100 -11.52 -4.28 8.88
CA ASN A 100 -10.98 -4.72 7.59
C ASN A 100 -12.10 -5.01 6.55
N ALA A 101 -12.96 -4.04 6.37
CA ALA A 101 -14.18 -4.12 5.55
C ALA A 101 -13.97 -4.70 4.14
N MET A 102 -12.78 -4.51 3.55
CA MET A 102 -12.46 -5.03 2.22
C MET A 102 -12.68 -6.54 2.14
N TYR A 103 -12.32 -7.28 3.18
CA TYR A 103 -12.47 -8.72 3.23
C TYR A 103 -13.96 -9.12 3.24
N ASP A 104 -14.73 -8.62 4.20
CA ASP A 104 -16.13 -8.99 4.41
C ASP A 104 -17.03 -8.53 3.26
N VAL A 105 -16.85 -7.28 2.82
CA VAL A 105 -17.65 -6.71 1.73
C VAL A 105 -17.42 -7.46 0.42
N CYS A 106 -16.19 -7.88 0.12
CA CYS A 106 -15.92 -8.70 -1.05
C CYS A 106 -16.59 -10.08 -0.95
N TRP A 107 -16.63 -10.70 0.23
CA TRP A 107 -17.36 -11.96 0.43
C TRP A 107 -18.88 -11.79 0.28
N LEU A 108 -19.46 -10.74 0.85
CA LEU A 108 -20.89 -10.44 0.69
C LEU A 108 -21.25 -10.20 -0.77
N ARG A 109 -20.43 -9.39 -1.48
CA ARG A 109 -20.62 -9.14 -2.91
C ARG A 109 -20.50 -10.41 -3.76
N SER A 110 -19.57 -11.31 -3.44
CA SER A 110 -19.33 -12.56 -4.19
C SER A 110 -20.55 -13.49 -4.22
N ILE A 111 -21.41 -13.40 -3.21
CA ILE A 111 -22.68 -14.17 -3.13
C ILE A 111 -23.90 -13.34 -3.54
N GLY A 112 -23.70 -12.15 -4.13
CA GLY A 112 -24.74 -11.29 -4.69
C GLY A 112 -25.46 -10.39 -3.69
N LEU A 113 -25.03 -10.32 -2.43
CA LEU A 113 -25.60 -9.41 -1.44
C LEU A 113 -25.16 -7.96 -1.69
N LYS A 114 -26.09 -7.03 -1.50
CA LYS A 114 -25.86 -5.59 -1.69
C LYS A 114 -25.97 -4.87 -0.36
N ILE A 115 -25.10 -3.90 -0.14
CA ILE A 115 -25.06 -3.11 1.08
C ILE A 115 -25.62 -1.72 0.79
N GLN A 116 -26.61 -1.29 1.56
CA GLN A 116 -27.08 0.09 1.62
C GLN A 116 -26.58 0.77 2.90
N GLY A 117 -26.63 2.10 2.91
CA GLY A 117 -26.04 2.88 3.98
C GLY A 117 -24.54 3.07 3.81
N ARG A 118 -23.89 3.66 4.81
CA ARG A 118 -22.44 3.88 4.79
C ARG A 118 -21.72 2.64 5.28
N ILE A 119 -20.61 2.34 4.64
CA ILE A 119 -19.66 1.33 5.13
C ILE A 119 -18.63 2.06 6.00
N ILE A 120 -18.36 1.53 7.18
CA ILE A 120 -17.40 2.02 8.15
C ILE A 120 -16.35 0.93 8.36
N ASP A 121 -15.08 1.27 8.17
CA ASP A 121 -13.97 0.37 8.45
C ASP A 121 -13.18 0.86 9.67
N THR A 122 -13.25 0.12 10.77
CA THR A 122 -12.57 0.46 12.02
C THR A 122 -11.05 0.28 11.92
N MET A 123 -10.54 -0.56 11.02
CA MET A 123 -9.10 -0.67 10.76
C MET A 123 -8.58 0.60 10.08
N ILE A 124 -9.29 1.11 9.08
CA ILE A 124 -8.99 2.39 8.42
C ILE A 124 -9.08 3.55 9.42
N ALA A 125 -10.13 3.59 10.23
CA ALA A 125 -10.29 4.58 11.29
C ALA A 125 -9.10 4.56 12.28
N SER A 126 -8.68 3.37 12.72
CA SER A 126 -7.53 3.19 13.62
C SER A 126 -6.22 3.71 12.99
N ALA A 127 -6.02 3.45 11.69
CA ALA A 127 -4.84 3.92 10.96
C ALA A 127 -4.83 5.44 10.76
N LEU A 128 -5.98 6.09 10.68
CA LEU A 128 -6.07 7.55 10.63
C LEU A 128 -5.85 8.19 12.00
N VAL A 129 -6.35 7.57 13.06
CA VAL A 129 -6.18 8.03 14.44
C VAL A 129 -4.72 7.89 14.90
N ASP A 130 -4.03 6.83 14.49
CA ASP A 130 -2.58 6.68 14.73
C ASP A 130 -1.94 5.76 13.66
N GLU A 131 -1.27 6.35 12.69
CA GLU A 131 -0.58 5.66 11.60
C GLU A 131 0.70 4.93 12.02
N ASN A 132 1.15 5.12 13.26
CA ASN A 132 2.39 4.56 13.78
C ASN A 132 2.18 3.31 14.66
N GLN A 133 0.95 2.80 14.76
CA GLN A 133 0.69 1.54 15.48
C GLN A 133 1.46 0.39 14.83
N MET A 134 1.88 -0.58 15.63
CA MET A 134 2.57 -1.77 15.13
C MET A 134 1.59 -2.78 14.52
N ARG A 135 0.38 -2.86 15.06
CA ARG A 135 -0.68 -3.79 14.65
C ARG A 135 -2.04 -3.11 14.61
N TYR A 136 -2.84 -3.49 13.64
CA TYR A 136 -4.19 -2.98 13.42
C TYR A 136 -5.27 -4.08 13.46
N ASP A 137 -4.91 -5.31 13.89
CA ASP A 137 -5.92 -6.35 14.09
C ASP A 137 -6.93 -5.95 15.17
N LEU A 138 -8.13 -6.51 15.06
CA LEU A 138 -9.25 -6.13 15.92
C LEU A 138 -8.93 -6.23 17.42
N ASN A 139 -8.24 -7.30 17.84
CA ASN A 139 -7.90 -7.50 19.25
C ASN A 139 -6.97 -6.41 19.80
N ASN A 140 -5.91 -6.05 19.02
CA ASN A 140 -4.99 -4.99 19.42
C ASN A 140 -5.68 -3.61 19.42
N CYS A 141 -6.48 -3.30 18.42
CA CYS A 141 -7.23 -2.04 18.38
C CYS A 141 -8.27 -1.96 19.51
N ALA A 142 -9.05 -3.01 19.74
CA ALA A 142 -10.05 -3.04 20.79
C ALA A 142 -9.41 -2.86 22.17
N ARG A 143 -8.33 -3.61 22.50
CA ARG A 143 -7.60 -3.44 23.76
C ARG A 143 -7.09 -2.01 23.95
N ARG A 144 -6.58 -1.41 22.90
CA ARG A 144 -6.02 -0.06 22.95
C ARG A 144 -7.07 1.02 23.21
N TYR A 145 -8.21 0.96 22.53
CA TYR A 145 -9.20 2.04 22.56
C TYR A 145 -10.37 1.79 23.51
N THR A 146 -10.73 0.53 23.78
CA THR A 146 -11.86 0.17 24.64
C THR A 146 -11.43 -0.49 25.96
N GLY A 147 -10.17 -0.89 26.08
CA GLY A 147 -9.68 -1.70 27.21
C GLY A 147 -10.15 -3.18 27.15
N GLN A 148 -10.96 -3.56 26.17
CA GLN A 148 -11.49 -4.90 26.01
C GLN A 148 -10.69 -5.69 24.96
N GLY A 149 -10.66 -7.02 25.10
CA GLY A 149 -10.02 -7.92 24.14
C GLY A 149 -10.84 -9.18 23.95
N LYS A 150 -10.39 -10.00 23.00
CA LYS A 150 -10.94 -11.34 22.77
C LYS A 150 -10.52 -12.28 23.87
N ASP A 151 -11.43 -13.16 24.27
CA ASP A 151 -11.11 -14.41 24.95
C ASP A 151 -11.18 -15.54 23.92
N GLU A 152 -10.03 -16.04 23.52
CA GLU A 152 -9.91 -17.09 22.51
C GLU A 152 -9.67 -18.49 23.11
N ALA A 153 -9.63 -18.60 24.45
CA ALA A 153 -9.22 -19.83 25.13
C ALA A 153 -10.11 -21.04 24.76
N ALA A 154 -11.43 -20.88 24.80
CA ALA A 154 -12.38 -21.94 24.47
C ALA A 154 -12.27 -22.37 22.99
N LEU A 155 -12.08 -21.43 22.07
CA LEU A 155 -11.88 -21.72 20.65
C LEU A 155 -10.60 -22.53 20.42
N TYR A 156 -9.48 -22.12 21.03
CA TYR A 156 -8.21 -22.86 20.89
C TYR A 156 -8.24 -24.22 21.56
N GLU A 157 -8.95 -24.36 22.67
CA GLU A 157 -9.16 -25.67 23.31
C GLU A 157 -9.94 -26.61 22.40
N ALA A 158 -11.07 -26.14 21.84
CA ALA A 158 -11.84 -26.92 20.88
C ALA A 158 -11.02 -27.28 19.65
N ALA A 159 -10.26 -26.35 19.08
CA ALA A 159 -9.41 -26.60 17.91
C ALA A 159 -8.35 -27.67 18.18
N ARG A 160 -7.71 -27.62 19.37
CA ARG A 160 -6.74 -28.64 19.79
C ARG A 160 -7.37 -30.03 19.91
N GLU A 161 -8.53 -30.13 20.53
CA GLU A 161 -9.23 -31.42 20.69
C GLU A 161 -9.72 -31.99 19.34
N TRP A 162 -10.05 -31.12 18.38
CA TRP A 162 -10.47 -31.49 17.04
C TRP A 162 -9.29 -31.67 16.07
N GLY A 163 -8.06 -31.38 16.49
CA GLY A 163 -6.85 -31.52 15.67
C GLY A 163 -6.83 -30.59 14.46
N VAL A 164 -7.31 -29.35 14.62
CA VAL A 164 -7.38 -28.33 13.57
C VAL A 164 -6.69 -27.04 14.02
N ASP A 165 -6.24 -26.24 13.06
CA ASP A 165 -5.73 -24.89 13.36
C ASP A 165 -6.90 -23.92 13.60
N ALA A 166 -6.92 -23.28 14.78
CA ALA A 166 -7.98 -22.38 15.18
C ALA A 166 -8.14 -21.15 14.26
N LYS A 167 -7.06 -20.70 13.59
CA LYS A 167 -7.10 -19.51 12.72
C LYS A 167 -7.40 -19.85 11.27
N VAL A 168 -6.83 -20.92 10.76
CA VAL A 168 -6.91 -21.28 9.34
C VAL A 168 -8.03 -22.25 9.05
N GLU A 169 -8.38 -23.11 10.03
CA GLU A 169 -9.32 -24.20 9.85
C GLU A 169 -10.55 -24.12 10.76
N MET A 170 -10.87 -22.95 11.30
CA MET A 170 -12.04 -22.70 12.16
C MET A 170 -13.35 -23.22 11.54
N TYR A 171 -13.49 -23.13 10.22
CA TYR A 171 -14.62 -23.63 9.46
C TYR A 171 -14.88 -25.15 9.62
N ARG A 172 -13.87 -25.91 10.10
CA ARG A 172 -13.98 -27.37 10.34
C ARG A 172 -14.59 -27.70 11.70
N LEU A 173 -14.60 -26.73 12.62
CA LEU A 173 -15.19 -26.91 13.94
C LEU A 173 -16.73 -26.88 13.86
N PRO A 174 -17.44 -27.60 14.76
CA PRO A 174 -18.85 -27.35 15.00
C PRO A 174 -19.10 -25.88 15.38
N ALA A 175 -20.18 -25.29 14.88
CA ALA A 175 -20.53 -23.89 15.08
C ALA A 175 -20.58 -23.48 16.56
N MET A 176 -20.98 -24.39 17.44
CA MET A 176 -21.09 -24.17 18.90
C MET A 176 -19.78 -23.74 19.55
N TYR A 177 -18.61 -24.08 18.98
CA TYR A 177 -17.31 -23.68 19.50
C TYR A 177 -16.78 -22.37 18.92
N VAL A 178 -17.43 -21.89 17.86
CA VAL A 178 -17.04 -20.65 17.15
C VAL A 178 -17.96 -19.48 17.52
N GLY A 179 -19.22 -19.77 17.87
CA GLY A 179 -20.27 -18.74 17.99
C GLY A 179 -19.94 -17.63 18.98
N ALA A 180 -19.55 -17.95 20.19
CA ALA A 180 -19.20 -16.94 21.20
C ALA A 180 -18.02 -16.06 20.78
N TYR A 181 -17.02 -16.66 20.11
CA TYR A 181 -15.90 -15.95 19.55
C TYR A 181 -16.33 -14.95 18.45
N ALA A 182 -17.13 -15.42 17.48
CA ALA A 182 -17.58 -14.60 16.36
C ALA A 182 -18.52 -13.45 16.82
N GLU A 183 -19.43 -13.72 17.76
CA GLU A 183 -20.26 -12.68 18.38
C GLU A 183 -19.41 -11.60 19.04
N LYS A 184 -18.36 -12.02 19.76
CA LYS A 184 -17.43 -11.09 20.43
C LYS A 184 -16.68 -10.21 19.41
N ASP A 185 -16.33 -10.71 18.24
CA ASP A 185 -15.69 -9.92 17.20
C ASP A 185 -16.62 -8.81 16.67
N ALA A 186 -17.89 -9.10 16.43
CA ALA A 186 -18.87 -8.08 16.06
C ALA A 186 -19.11 -7.06 17.18
N GLU A 187 -19.20 -7.49 18.46
CA GLU A 187 -19.32 -6.59 19.61
C GLU A 187 -18.12 -5.66 19.75
N LEU A 188 -16.91 -6.21 19.65
CA LEU A 188 -15.67 -5.43 19.74
C LEU A 188 -15.56 -4.43 18.58
N THR A 189 -15.98 -4.82 17.38
CA THR A 189 -16.01 -3.94 16.21
C THR A 189 -16.96 -2.75 16.43
N LEU A 190 -18.14 -3.00 17.00
CA LEU A 190 -19.10 -1.93 17.33
C LEU A 190 -18.57 -1.00 18.42
N SER A 191 -18.02 -1.57 19.49
CA SER A 191 -17.47 -0.81 20.63
C SER A 191 -16.24 0.01 20.19
N LEU A 192 -15.36 -0.58 19.39
CA LEU A 192 -14.18 0.08 18.83
C LEU A 192 -14.59 1.29 17.99
N TRP A 193 -15.61 1.16 17.14
CA TRP A 193 -16.09 2.31 16.35
C TRP A 193 -16.59 3.45 17.22
N GLN A 194 -17.24 3.17 18.34
CA GLN A 194 -17.73 4.21 19.24
C GLN A 194 -16.57 5.05 19.81
N GLU A 195 -15.48 4.43 20.17
CA GLU A 195 -14.29 5.13 20.69
C GLU A 195 -13.49 5.81 19.56
N LEU A 196 -13.26 5.14 18.44
CA LEU A 196 -12.56 5.73 17.30
C LEU A 196 -13.30 6.94 16.73
N LYS A 197 -14.63 6.95 16.75
CA LYS A 197 -15.41 8.12 16.31
C LYS A 197 -15.13 9.34 17.18
N LYS A 198 -14.99 9.16 18.50
CA LYS A 198 -14.60 10.25 19.41
C LYS A 198 -13.20 10.78 19.09
N GLU A 199 -12.26 9.87 18.84
CA GLU A 199 -10.89 10.23 18.46
C GLU A 199 -10.83 10.95 17.12
N ILE A 200 -11.60 10.50 16.11
CA ILE A 200 -11.71 11.15 14.81
C ILE A 200 -12.23 12.58 14.95
N ASP A 201 -13.25 12.78 15.77
CA ASP A 201 -13.82 14.11 16.01
C ASP A 201 -12.84 15.00 16.81
N TYR A 202 -12.24 14.46 17.87
CA TYR A 202 -11.27 15.18 18.70
C TYR A 202 -10.04 15.66 17.90
N GLN A 203 -9.55 14.82 16.99
CA GLN A 203 -8.37 15.11 16.18
C GLN A 203 -8.70 15.82 14.85
N ASP A 204 -9.97 16.20 14.62
CA ASP A 204 -10.44 16.82 13.38
C ASP A 204 -10.04 16.00 12.14
N LEU A 205 -10.38 14.71 12.15
CA LEU A 205 -10.09 13.77 11.06
C LEU A 205 -11.34 13.39 10.24
N SER A 206 -12.50 13.99 10.53
CA SER A 206 -13.77 13.59 9.90
C SER A 206 -13.74 13.72 8.38
N SER A 207 -13.12 14.77 7.84
CA SER A 207 -13.02 14.98 6.39
C SER A 207 -12.18 13.90 5.70
N ILE A 208 -11.01 13.58 6.26
CA ILE A 208 -10.14 12.55 5.67
C ILE A 208 -10.70 11.15 5.86
N PHE A 209 -11.38 10.89 6.99
CA PHE A 209 -12.10 9.64 7.19
C PHE A 209 -13.22 9.46 6.16
N HIS A 210 -13.98 10.52 5.91
CA HIS A 210 -15.03 10.52 4.88
C HIS A 210 -14.45 10.22 3.48
N LEU A 211 -13.35 10.87 3.11
CA LEU A 211 -12.65 10.61 1.85
C LEU A 211 -12.25 9.12 1.72
N GLU A 212 -11.67 8.53 2.76
CA GLU A 212 -11.28 7.12 2.74
C GLU A 212 -12.50 6.18 2.61
N MET A 213 -13.62 6.51 3.24
CA MET A 213 -14.85 5.72 3.11
C MET A 213 -15.55 5.91 1.76
N GLU A 214 -15.52 7.11 1.16
CA GLU A 214 -16.01 7.34 -0.21
C GLU A 214 -15.17 6.61 -1.27
N LEU A 215 -13.87 6.46 -1.02
CA LEU A 215 -12.97 5.71 -1.91
C LEU A 215 -13.25 4.21 -1.90
N PHE A 216 -13.69 3.68 -0.77
CA PHE A 216 -13.82 2.25 -0.53
C PHE A 216 -14.61 1.49 -1.62
N PRO A 217 -15.80 1.95 -2.10
CA PRO A 217 -16.51 1.30 -3.20
C PRO A 217 -15.69 1.20 -4.50
N CYS A 218 -14.89 2.21 -4.81
CA CYS A 218 -13.99 2.18 -5.97
C CYS A 218 -12.97 1.03 -5.84
N LEU A 219 -12.38 0.86 -4.67
CA LEU A 219 -11.41 -0.21 -4.43
C LEU A 219 -12.04 -1.61 -4.49
N VAL A 220 -13.27 -1.76 -4.02
CA VAL A 220 -14.05 -3.00 -4.19
C VAL A 220 -14.26 -3.29 -5.67
N GLU A 221 -14.67 -2.28 -6.45
CA GLU A 221 -14.84 -2.44 -7.91
C GLU A 221 -13.51 -2.81 -8.59
N MET A 222 -12.41 -2.14 -8.27
CA MET A 222 -11.07 -2.47 -8.79
C MET A 222 -10.68 -3.91 -8.48
N SER A 223 -10.94 -4.38 -7.25
CA SER A 223 -10.60 -5.74 -6.83
C SER A 223 -11.37 -6.80 -7.64
N PHE A 224 -12.65 -6.56 -7.94
CA PHE A 224 -13.45 -7.47 -8.76
C PHE A 224 -13.15 -7.34 -10.26
N LEU A 225 -12.91 -6.14 -10.75
CA LEU A 225 -12.51 -5.91 -12.14
C LEU A 225 -11.16 -6.59 -12.42
N GLY A 226 -10.19 -6.36 -11.54
CA GLY A 226 -8.82 -6.81 -11.76
C GLY A 226 -8.21 -6.21 -13.02
N VAL A 227 -7.06 -6.75 -13.43
CA VAL A 227 -6.38 -6.36 -14.67
C VAL A 227 -6.20 -7.57 -15.57
N ARG A 228 -6.55 -7.43 -16.85
CA ARG A 228 -6.36 -8.49 -17.84
C ARG A 228 -4.89 -8.74 -18.12
N VAL A 229 -4.53 -10.01 -18.27
CA VAL A 229 -3.18 -10.45 -18.61
C VAL A 229 -3.21 -11.47 -19.75
N ASP A 230 -2.20 -11.40 -20.61
CA ASP A 230 -1.95 -12.36 -21.67
C ASP A 230 -1.07 -13.49 -21.12
N GLU A 231 -1.71 -14.58 -20.69
CA GLU A 231 -1.01 -15.74 -20.09
C GLU A 231 -0.19 -16.51 -21.13
N GLU A 232 -0.61 -16.58 -22.40
CA GLU A 232 0.14 -17.25 -23.46
C GLU A 232 1.42 -16.48 -23.75
N GLN A 233 1.32 -15.16 -23.94
CA GLN A 233 2.49 -14.31 -24.13
C GLN A 233 3.42 -14.34 -22.91
N ALA A 234 2.88 -14.44 -21.69
CA ALA A 234 3.68 -14.56 -20.48
C ALA A 234 4.51 -15.87 -20.45
N LEU A 235 3.93 -16.98 -20.88
CA LEU A 235 4.64 -18.25 -20.98
C LEU A 235 5.73 -18.22 -22.06
N GLU A 236 5.47 -17.61 -23.20
CA GLU A 236 6.46 -17.45 -24.28
C GLU A 236 7.61 -16.53 -23.82
N GLU A 237 7.29 -15.40 -23.22
CA GLU A 237 8.27 -14.45 -22.72
C GLU A 237 9.16 -15.07 -21.64
N LYS A 238 8.59 -15.88 -20.76
CA LYS A 238 9.34 -16.65 -19.75
C LYS A 238 10.38 -17.56 -20.40
N LYS A 239 9.99 -18.32 -21.45
CA LYS A 239 10.91 -19.22 -22.15
C LYS A 239 12.06 -18.45 -22.79
N LEU A 240 11.77 -17.32 -23.47
CA LEU A 240 12.78 -16.47 -24.09
C LEU A 240 13.77 -15.91 -23.06
N LEU A 241 13.28 -15.43 -21.92
CA LEU A 241 14.14 -14.89 -20.86
C LEU A 241 15.00 -15.98 -20.22
N MET A 242 14.46 -17.17 -20.00
CA MET A 242 15.24 -18.31 -19.47
C MET A 242 16.35 -18.74 -20.45
N GLU A 243 16.08 -18.72 -21.74
CA GLU A 243 17.10 -19.03 -22.76
C GLU A 243 18.18 -17.95 -22.81
N GLN A 244 17.81 -16.68 -22.73
CA GLN A 244 18.78 -15.57 -22.65
C GLN A 244 19.66 -15.68 -21.41
N GLU A 245 19.08 -15.96 -20.24
CA GLU A 245 19.84 -16.18 -19.01
C GLU A 245 20.85 -17.33 -19.18
N LYS A 246 20.37 -18.47 -19.70
CA LYS A 246 21.22 -19.64 -19.96
C LYS A 246 22.40 -19.31 -20.85
N ASN A 247 22.18 -18.55 -21.93
CA ASN A 247 23.24 -18.16 -22.86
C ASN A 247 24.28 -17.24 -22.20
N LEU A 248 23.85 -16.28 -21.38
CA LEU A 248 24.75 -15.42 -20.61
C LEU A 248 25.61 -16.25 -19.62
N LEU A 249 25.01 -17.24 -18.95
CA LEU A 249 25.72 -18.10 -18.02
C LEU A 249 26.72 -19.02 -18.73
N LEU A 250 26.37 -19.52 -19.92
CA LEU A 250 27.29 -20.28 -20.77
C LEU A 250 28.51 -19.41 -21.19
N ASP A 251 28.29 -18.16 -21.51
CA ASP A 251 29.37 -17.24 -21.85
C ASP A 251 30.27 -16.95 -20.63
N VAL A 252 29.68 -16.71 -19.46
CA VAL A 252 30.45 -16.59 -18.21
C VAL A 252 31.28 -17.84 -17.95
N LYS A 253 30.71 -19.04 -18.16
CA LYS A 253 31.43 -20.31 -18.02
C LYS A 253 32.56 -20.45 -19.01
N LYS A 254 32.37 -20.08 -20.28
CA LYS A 254 33.46 -20.11 -21.31
C LYS A 254 34.63 -19.21 -20.92
N GLU A 255 34.36 -18.02 -20.36
CA GLU A 255 35.37 -17.05 -20.00
C GLU A 255 36.09 -17.36 -18.67
N THR A 256 35.39 -17.98 -17.72
CA THR A 256 35.93 -18.22 -16.36
C THR A 256 36.24 -19.68 -16.02
N GLY A 257 35.66 -20.62 -16.79
CA GLY A 257 35.68 -22.05 -16.47
C GLY A 257 34.72 -22.45 -15.31
N LEU A 258 33.91 -21.53 -14.79
CA LEU A 258 33.07 -21.74 -13.60
C LEU A 258 31.58 -21.80 -13.94
N ASP A 259 30.88 -22.75 -13.36
CA ASP A 259 29.41 -22.73 -13.31
C ASP A 259 28.95 -21.82 -12.18
N VAL A 260 28.21 -20.75 -12.52
CA VAL A 260 27.86 -19.70 -11.58
C VAL A 260 26.39 -19.74 -11.20
N GLN A 261 26.12 -19.85 -9.91
CA GLN A 261 24.80 -19.60 -9.33
C GLN A 261 24.69 -18.11 -9.02
N ILE A 262 24.10 -17.35 -9.94
CA ILE A 262 24.12 -15.88 -9.91
C ILE A 262 23.45 -15.27 -8.68
N MET A 263 22.49 -15.97 -8.04
CA MET A 263 21.83 -15.50 -6.84
C MET A 263 22.59 -15.83 -5.55
N ALA A 264 23.59 -16.74 -5.60
CA ALA A 264 24.41 -17.13 -4.47
C ALA A 264 25.69 -16.26 -4.41
N ALA A 265 25.80 -15.41 -3.41
CA ALA A 265 26.94 -14.50 -3.26
C ALA A 265 28.30 -15.22 -3.25
N ARG A 266 28.40 -16.35 -2.57
CA ARG A 266 29.63 -17.16 -2.55
C ARG A 266 30.00 -17.75 -3.93
N SER A 267 29.00 -18.04 -4.77
CA SER A 267 29.25 -18.52 -6.14
C SER A 267 29.77 -17.39 -7.04
N VAL A 268 29.20 -16.19 -6.89
CA VAL A 268 29.68 -14.99 -7.60
C VAL A 268 31.08 -14.59 -7.14
N ALA A 269 31.37 -14.70 -5.82
CA ALA A 269 32.72 -14.42 -5.28
C ALA A 269 33.82 -15.25 -5.95
N LYS A 270 33.56 -16.55 -6.24
CA LYS A 270 34.53 -17.40 -6.97
C LYS A 270 34.87 -16.87 -8.35
N VAL A 271 33.95 -16.18 -9.02
CA VAL A 271 34.23 -15.53 -10.31
C VAL A 271 35.12 -14.33 -10.12
N PHE A 272 34.86 -13.52 -9.09
CA PHE A 272 35.71 -12.37 -8.76
C PHE A 272 37.11 -12.80 -8.36
N ASP A 273 37.24 -13.84 -7.53
CA ASP A 273 38.52 -14.43 -7.16
C ASP A 273 39.30 -14.93 -8.39
N LYS A 274 38.58 -15.63 -9.31
CA LYS A 274 39.20 -16.15 -10.55
C LYS A 274 39.69 -15.07 -11.49
N LEU A 275 39.04 -13.90 -11.47
CA LEU A 275 39.37 -12.74 -12.32
C LEU A 275 40.25 -11.73 -11.60
N ASP A 276 40.67 -12.01 -10.38
CA ASP A 276 41.46 -11.09 -9.51
C ASP A 276 40.78 -9.73 -9.33
N LEU A 277 39.44 -9.75 -9.12
CA LEU A 277 38.61 -8.55 -8.94
C LEU A 277 38.22 -8.35 -7.47
N PRO A 278 38.32 -7.11 -6.94
CA PRO A 278 37.97 -6.81 -5.57
C PRO A 278 36.44 -6.79 -5.38
N TYR A 279 35.99 -7.19 -4.20
CA TYR A 279 34.60 -7.06 -3.77
C TYR A 279 34.48 -6.79 -2.27
N GLU A 280 33.30 -6.31 -1.84
CA GLU A 280 33.05 -5.98 -0.45
C GLU A 280 32.57 -7.20 0.36
N ILE A 281 32.96 -7.24 1.63
CA ILE A 281 32.46 -8.21 2.62
C ILE A 281 31.62 -7.44 3.65
N THR A 282 30.43 -7.92 3.90
CA THR A 282 29.52 -7.32 4.90
C THR A 282 30.09 -7.41 6.30
N GLN A 283 30.09 -6.31 7.05
CA GLN A 283 30.66 -6.27 8.40
C GLN A 283 29.97 -7.21 9.40
N LYS A 284 28.65 -7.35 9.29
CA LYS A 284 27.84 -8.18 10.21
C LYS A 284 27.93 -9.67 9.92
N SER A 285 27.64 -10.08 8.69
CA SER A 285 27.55 -11.50 8.33
C SER A 285 28.86 -12.10 7.84
N LYS A 286 29.89 -11.26 7.59
CA LYS A 286 31.17 -11.68 6.98
C LYS A 286 31.04 -12.38 5.62
N GLU A 287 29.91 -12.14 4.92
CA GLU A 287 29.63 -12.71 3.61
C GLU A 287 29.94 -11.71 2.48
N PRO A 288 30.32 -12.21 1.28
CA PRO A 288 30.50 -11.36 0.09
C PRO A 288 29.24 -10.56 -0.23
N SER A 289 29.40 -9.31 -0.65
CA SER A 289 28.30 -8.40 -0.98
C SER A 289 28.36 -7.96 -2.45
N PHE A 290 27.34 -8.34 -3.20
CA PHE A 290 27.20 -8.00 -4.63
C PHE A 290 25.86 -7.27 -4.84
N VAL A 291 25.79 -6.03 -4.37
CA VAL A 291 24.61 -5.18 -4.57
C VAL A 291 24.43 -4.80 -6.04
N LYS A 292 23.17 -4.57 -6.43
CA LYS A 292 22.79 -4.28 -7.82
C LYS A 292 23.67 -3.20 -8.46
N ASN A 293 23.82 -2.07 -7.77
CA ASN A 293 24.55 -0.90 -8.27
C ASN A 293 26.04 -1.20 -8.52
N PHE A 294 26.64 -2.00 -7.64
CA PHE A 294 28.03 -2.43 -7.78
C PHE A 294 28.24 -3.28 -9.04
N LEU A 295 27.38 -4.29 -9.25
CA LEU A 295 27.48 -5.17 -10.42
C LEU A 295 27.19 -4.44 -11.74
N GLN A 296 26.16 -3.58 -11.77
CA GLN A 296 25.76 -2.85 -12.99
C GLN A 296 26.82 -1.84 -13.44
N ASN A 297 27.50 -1.17 -12.51
CA ASN A 297 28.52 -0.15 -12.82
C ASN A 297 29.93 -0.73 -12.93
N HIS A 298 30.10 -2.03 -12.72
CA HIS A 298 31.41 -2.66 -12.78
C HIS A 298 31.96 -2.67 -14.23
N PRO A 299 33.23 -2.28 -14.46
CA PRO A 299 33.78 -2.16 -15.82
C PRO A 299 33.99 -3.51 -16.52
N HIS A 300 34.21 -4.60 -15.78
CA HIS A 300 34.56 -5.90 -16.34
C HIS A 300 33.37 -6.56 -17.09
N PRO A 301 33.57 -7.06 -18.35
CA PRO A 301 32.50 -7.62 -19.18
C PRO A 301 31.77 -8.80 -18.54
N VAL A 302 32.50 -9.74 -17.90
CA VAL A 302 31.90 -10.90 -17.22
C VAL A 302 30.97 -10.47 -16.08
N VAL A 303 31.36 -9.45 -15.32
CA VAL A 303 30.55 -8.93 -14.21
C VAL A 303 29.26 -8.29 -14.75
N LYS A 304 29.33 -7.58 -15.88
CA LYS A 304 28.14 -7.05 -16.56
C LYS A 304 27.21 -8.16 -17.03
N LYS A 305 27.75 -9.27 -17.55
CA LYS A 305 26.93 -10.45 -17.93
C LYS A 305 26.22 -11.06 -16.71
N ILE A 306 26.90 -11.15 -15.56
CA ILE A 306 26.30 -11.61 -14.29
C ILE A 306 25.19 -10.65 -13.84
N ALA A 307 25.42 -9.33 -13.92
CA ALA A 307 24.41 -8.33 -13.58
C ALA A 307 23.17 -8.44 -14.47
N GLN A 308 23.37 -8.58 -15.78
CA GLN A 308 22.29 -8.76 -16.76
C GLN A 308 21.52 -10.08 -16.53
N ALA A 309 22.24 -11.18 -16.29
CA ALA A 309 21.63 -12.47 -15.98
C ALA A 309 20.75 -12.41 -14.70
N ARG A 310 21.18 -11.69 -13.66
CA ARG A 310 20.36 -11.44 -12.45
C ARG A 310 19.09 -10.66 -12.75
N GLU A 311 19.15 -9.64 -13.61
CA GLU A 311 17.95 -8.87 -13.99
C GLU A 311 16.97 -9.71 -14.80
N ILE A 312 17.47 -10.50 -15.74
CA ILE A 312 16.65 -11.44 -16.53
C ILE A 312 16.05 -12.51 -15.64
N ASN A 313 16.83 -13.10 -14.75
CA ASN A 313 16.33 -14.09 -13.78
C ASN A 313 15.19 -13.50 -12.94
N LYS A 314 15.38 -12.31 -12.37
CA LYS A 314 14.33 -11.62 -11.61
C LYS A 314 13.09 -11.36 -12.45
N SER A 315 13.24 -11.03 -13.74
CA SER A 315 12.12 -10.76 -14.64
C SER A 315 11.23 -11.98 -14.84
N HIS A 316 11.80 -13.15 -15.10
CA HIS A 316 10.97 -14.35 -15.29
C HIS A 316 10.57 -15.02 -13.96
N SER A 317 11.48 -15.19 -12.99
CA SER A 317 11.22 -15.94 -11.76
C SER A 317 10.45 -15.15 -10.68
N THR A 318 10.45 -13.82 -10.74
CA THR A 318 9.72 -12.99 -9.78
C THR A 318 8.48 -12.37 -10.40
N PHE A 319 8.62 -11.71 -11.56
CA PHE A 319 7.48 -10.98 -12.13
C PHE A 319 6.58 -11.89 -12.97
N ILE A 320 7.11 -12.62 -13.97
CA ILE A 320 6.27 -13.47 -14.82
C ILE A 320 5.70 -14.65 -14.03
N ASP A 321 6.48 -15.30 -13.18
CA ASP A 321 5.97 -16.39 -12.33
C ASP A 321 4.88 -15.91 -11.38
N SER A 322 5.03 -14.68 -10.85
CA SER A 322 3.99 -14.09 -10.02
C SER A 322 2.71 -13.77 -10.82
N ILE A 323 2.84 -13.25 -12.05
CA ILE A 323 1.71 -13.03 -12.96
C ILE A 323 0.97 -14.35 -13.21
N LEU A 324 1.68 -15.38 -13.68
CA LEU A 324 1.11 -16.70 -13.99
C LEU A 324 0.48 -17.38 -12.76
N LYS A 325 1.12 -17.25 -11.60
CA LYS A 325 0.61 -17.82 -10.34
C LYS A 325 -0.72 -17.18 -9.91
N HIS A 326 -0.86 -15.88 -10.06
CA HIS A 326 -2.02 -15.13 -9.57
C HIS A 326 -3.06 -14.84 -10.65
N ALA A 327 -2.81 -15.25 -11.90
CA ALA A 327 -3.81 -15.15 -12.96
C ALA A 327 -4.99 -16.07 -12.66
N HIS A 328 -6.19 -15.50 -12.72
CA HIS A 328 -7.46 -16.22 -12.58
C HIS A 328 -8.36 -15.81 -13.75
N LYS A 329 -8.67 -16.76 -14.64
CA LYS A 329 -9.49 -16.51 -15.83
C LYS A 329 -8.99 -15.33 -16.68
N GLY A 330 -7.68 -15.26 -16.91
CA GLY A 330 -7.05 -14.20 -17.69
C GLY A 330 -6.95 -12.84 -17.00
N ARG A 331 -7.09 -12.79 -15.66
CA ARG A 331 -7.01 -11.55 -14.87
C ARG A 331 -6.21 -11.74 -13.59
N ILE A 332 -5.59 -10.66 -13.15
CA ILE A 332 -4.98 -10.56 -11.83
C ILE A 332 -5.87 -9.70 -10.93
N HIS A 333 -6.19 -10.21 -9.76
CA HIS A 333 -6.97 -9.55 -8.73
C HIS A 333 -6.09 -9.31 -7.51
N ALA A 334 -5.21 -8.32 -7.60
CA ALA A 334 -4.28 -8.01 -6.52
C ALA A 334 -4.98 -7.44 -5.28
N GLY A 335 -4.48 -7.79 -4.11
CA GLY A 335 -4.93 -7.17 -2.87
C GLY A 335 -4.48 -5.71 -2.79
N ILE A 336 -5.39 -4.80 -2.46
CA ILE A 336 -5.14 -3.37 -2.36
C ILE A 336 -5.20 -2.96 -0.89
N ASN A 337 -4.08 -2.53 -0.33
CA ASN A 337 -4.04 -1.95 1.01
C ASN A 337 -4.26 -0.44 0.90
N GLN A 338 -5.40 0.02 1.35
CA GLN A 338 -5.82 1.42 1.28
C GLN A 338 -4.99 2.31 2.21
N LEU A 339 -4.73 1.84 3.42
CA LEU A 339 -3.84 2.42 4.42
C LEU A 339 -3.00 1.31 5.05
N ARG A 340 -2.22 1.67 6.06
CA ARG A 340 -1.49 0.68 6.84
C ARG A 340 -2.47 -0.20 7.62
N GLY A 341 -2.28 -1.51 7.49
CA GLY A 341 -3.01 -2.56 8.20
C GLY A 341 -2.04 -3.68 8.58
N ASP A 342 -2.56 -4.81 9.02
CA ASP A 342 -1.71 -5.95 9.43
C ASP A 342 -1.00 -6.63 8.26
N SER A 343 -1.61 -6.61 7.08
CA SER A 343 -1.07 -7.26 5.87
C SER A 343 -0.16 -6.37 5.03
N GLY A 344 0.06 -5.12 5.42
CA GLY A 344 0.87 -4.17 4.66
C GLY A 344 0.37 -2.73 4.73
N GLY A 345 0.61 -1.95 3.68
CA GLY A 345 0.20 -0.55 3.59
C GLY A 345 1.31 0.44 3.97
N THR A 346 1.02 1.72 3.87
CA THR A 346 1.96 2.80 4.11
C THR A 346 1.47 3.76 5.17
N VAL A 347 2.41 4.42 5.87
CA VAL A 347 2.09 5.47 6.86
C VAL A 347 1.77 6.82 6.23
N THR A 348 2.03 6.99 4.92
CA THR A 348 1.81 8.25 4.20
C THR A 348 0.43 8.35 3.54
N GLY A 349 -0.36 7.30 3.59
CA GLY A 349 -1.65 7.22 2.90
C GLY A 349 -1.57 6.71 1.46
N ARG A 350 -0.37 6.45 0.92
CA ARG A 350 -0.21 5.78 -0.37
C ARG A 350 -0.74 4.36 -0.31
N PHE A 351 -1.26 3.86 -1.42
CA PHE A 351 -1.61 2.44 -1.56
C PHE A 351 -0.37 1.54 -1.52
N SER A 352 -0.58 0.30 -1.17
CA SER A 352 0.33 -0.79 -1.51
C SER A 352 -0.45 -2.00 -2.02
N TYR A 353 0.22 -2.84 -2.79
CA TYR A 353 -0.38 -4.04 -3.38
C TYR A 353 0.26 -5.31 -2.85
N SER A 354 -0.53 -6.38 -2.82
CA SER A 354 -0.09 -7.73 -2.47
C SER A 354 -0.77 -8.76 -3.36
N ASN A 355 -0.14 -9.89 -3.53
CA ASN A 355 -0.66 -11.04 -4.27
C ASN A 355 -1.19 -10.73 -5.69
N PRO A 356 -0.41 -10.17 -6.63
CA PRO A 356 0.97 -9.70 -6.52
C PRO A 356 1.10 -8.19 -6.24
N ASN A 357 2.32 -7.72 -5.92
CA ASN A 357 2.57 -6.28 -5.82
C ASN A 357 2.75 -5.66 -7.22
N LEU A 358 1.66 -5.14 -7.78
CA LEU A 358 1.63 -4.54 -9.12
C LEU A 358 2.46 -3.24 -9.23
N GLN A 359 2.70 -2.53 -8.12
CA GLN A 359 3.55 -1.33 -8.11
C GLN A 359 5.05 -1.63 -8.28
N GLN A 360 5.45 -2.91 -8.19
CA GLN A 360 6.84 -3.32 -8.39
C GLN A 360 7.15 -3.78 -9.81
N ILE A 361 6.16 -3.80 -10.72
CA ILE A 361 6.39 -4.14 -12.12
C ILE A 361 7.43 -3.17 -12.72
N PRO A 362 8.50 -3.67 -13.36
CA PRO A 362 9.63 -2.84 -13.77
C PRO A 362 9.23 -1.70 -14.70
N ALA A 363 9.69 -0.48 -14.40
CA ALA A 363 9.50 0.69 -15.26
C ALA A 363 10.84 1.25 -15.80
N ARG A 364 11.89 1.21 -14.95
CA ARG A 364 13.15 1.90 -15.24
C ARG A 364 14.08 1.17 -16.21
N ASN A 365 13.95 -0.14 -16.32
CA ASN A 365 14.74 -0.92 -17.28
C ASN A 365 14.07 -0.81 -18.65
N LYS A 366 14.74 -0.11 -19.59
CA LYS A 366 14.18 0.20 -20.92
C LYS A 366 14.01 -1.04 -21.81
N GLU A 367 14.68 -2.14 -21.52
CA GLU A 367 14.57 -3.38 -22.28
C GLU A 367 13.55 -4.34 -21.63
N LEU A 368 13.73 -4.65 -20.35
CA LEU A 368 12.92 -5.65 -19.63
C LEU A 368 11.59 -5.08 -19.13
N GLY A 369 11.53 -3.78 -18.81
CA GLY A 369 10.31 -3.13 -18.36
C GLY A 369 9.14 -3.28 -19.33
N PRO A 370 9.29 -2.83 -20.58
CA PRO A 370 8.25 -2.98 -21.59
C PRO A 370 7.86 -4.45 -21.87
N ARG A 371 8.82 -5.38 -21.80
CA ARG A 371 8.57 -6.81 -22.01
C ARG A 371 7.64 -7.42 -20.95
N ILE A 372 7.75 -6.97 -19.69
CA ILE A 372 6.87 -7.43 -18.61
C ILE A 372 5.53 -6.67 -18.66
N ARG A 373 5.57 -5.34 -18.86
CA ARG A 373 4.37 -4.50 -18.89
C ARG A 373 3.43 -4.85 -20.05
N ARG A 374 3.93 -5.25 -21.22
CA ARG A 374 3.07 -5.66 -22.35
C ARG A 374 2.18 -6.88 -22.09
N LEU A 375 2.47 -7.64 -21.02
CA LEU A 375 1.62 -8.74 -20.58
C LEU A 375 0.28 -8.27 -20.01
N PHE A 376 0.19 -6.99 -19.61
CA PHE A 376 -1.02 -6.36 -19.10
C PHE A 376 -1.75 -5.68 -20.26
N ILE A 377 -2.99 -6.12 -20.52
CA ILE A 377 -3.78 -5.74 -21.67
C ILE A 377 -5.08 -5.05 -21.25
N PRO A 378 -5.62 -4.12 -22.06
CA PRO A 378 -6.88 -3.43 -21.77
C PRO A 378 -8.10 -4.34 -21.90
N GLU A 379 -9.27 -3.83 -21.55
CA GLU A 379 -10.54 -4.47 -21.88
C GLU A 379 -10.71 -4.57 -23.40
N GLU A 380 -11.52 -5.53 -23.85
CA GLU A 380 -11.76 -5.76 -25.27
C GLU A 380 -12.32 -4.52 -25.96
N GLY A 381 -11.74 -4.17 -27.10
CA GLY A 381 -12.13 -2.99 -27.85
C GLY A 381 -11.66 -1.65 -27.25
N HIS A 382 -10.83 -1.68 -26.21
CA HIS A 382 -10.26 -0.50 -25.58
C HIS A 382 -8.75 -0.39 -25.85
N ARG A 383 -8.20 0.78 -25.54
CA ARG A 383 -6.75 1.01 -25.45
C ARG A 383 -6.33 1.06 -23.99
N TRP A 384 -5.11 0.69 -23.70
CA TRP A 384 -4.49 0.97 -22.42
C TRP A 384 -4.19 2.46 -22.33
N GLY A 385 -4.67 3.12 -21.29
CA GLY A 385 -4.39 4.52 -21.01
C GLY A 385 -3.65 4.65 -19.68
N CYS A 386 -2.50 5.33 -19.70
CA CYS A 386 -1.79 5.77 -18.52
C CYS A 386 -2.07 7.25 -18.30
N PHE A 387 -2.54 7.60 -17.11
CA PHE A 387 -2.83 8.97 -16.69
C PHE A 387 -1.93 9.31 -15.51
N ASP A 388 -0.90 10.10 -15.74
CA ASP A 388 0.12 10.45 -14.74
C ASP A 388 0.06 11.94 -14.39
N TYR A 389 0.01 12.26 -13.10
CA TYR A 389 0.10 13.65 -12.66
C TYR A 389 1.47 14.25 -12.99
N ASN A 390 1.48 15.19 -13.91
CA ASN A 390 2.70 15.89 -14.28
C ASN A 390 3.32 16.64 -13.10
N GLN A 391 4.47 16.17 -12.62
CA GLN A 391 5.20 16.80 -11.52
C GLN A 391 4.34 17.02 -10.26
N GLN A 392 3.55 16.04 -9.83
CA GLN A 392 2.63 16.18 -8.70
C GLN A 392 3.31 16.70 -7.43
N GLU A 393 4.42 16.09 -7.02
CA GLU A 393 5.15 16.51 -5.81
C GLU A 393 5.77 17.91 -5.93
N PRO A 394 6.45 18.29 -7.02
CA PRO A 394 6.90 19.68 -7.25
C PRO A 394 5.77 20.72 -7.20
N ARG A 395 4.62 20.44 -7.81
CA ARG A 395 3.45 21.34 -7.76
C ARG A 395 2.94 21.52 -6.33
N LEU A 396 2.91 20.47 -5.52
CA LEU A 396 2.57 20.54 -4.11
C LEU A 396 3.59 21.39 -3.30
N VAL A 397 4.87 21.29 -3.60
CA VAL A 397 5.90 22.13 -2.96
C VAL A 397 5.64 23.61 -3.28
N VAL A 398 5.37 23.94 -4.54
CA VAL A 398 5.06 25.32 -4.95
C VAL A 398 3.74 25.79 -4.32
N HIS A 399 2.72 24.94 -4.27
CA HIS A 399 1.45 25.23 -3.60
C HIS A 399 1.66 25.62 -2.14
N TYR A 400 2.34 24.79 -1.35
CA TYR A 400 2.59 25.08 0.07
C TYR A 400 3.50 26.30 0.28
N ALA A 401 4.50 26.48 -0.58
CA ALA A 401 5.38 27.65 -0.53
C ALA A 401 4.60 28.94 -0.86
N SER A 402 3.69 28.88 -1.83
CA SER A 402 2.81 30.01 -2.22
C SER A 402 1.84 30.39 -1.10
N LEU A 403 1.18 29.40 -0.47
CA LEU A 403 0.29 29.66 0.68
C LEU A 403 1.01 30.34 1.85
N GLN A 404 2.30 30.05 2.04
CA GLN A 404 3.14 30.70 3.06
C GLN A 404 3.81 31.97 2.55
N LYS A 405 3.60 32.38 1.30
CA LYS A 405 4.20 33.56 0.66
C LYS A 405 5.73 33.60 0.79
N LEU A 406 6.37 32.43 0.61
CA LEU A 406 7.81 32.29 0.77
C LEU A 406 8.56 33.02 -0.35
N TYR A 407 9.74 33.57 0.00
CA TYR A 407 10.54 34.37 -0.92
C TYR A 407 11.05 33.55 -2.11
N GLY A 408 10.83 34.07 -3.33
CA GLY A 408 11.28 33.45 -4.58
C GLY A 408 10.32 32.41 -5.20
N VAL A 409 9.17 32.13 -4.58
CA VAL A 409 8.18 31.20 -5.14
C VAL A 409 7.41 31.79 -6.34
N GLY A 410 7.29 33.13 -6.42
CA GLY A 410 6.48 33.81 -7.44
C GLY A 410 6.89 33.49 -8.87
N GLU A 411 8.17 33.45 -9.18
CA GLU A 411 8.67 33.12 -10.53
C GLU A 411 8.23 31.71 -10.99
N VAL A 412 8.27 30.73 -10.07
CA VAL A 412 7.87 29.37 -10.36
C VAL A 412 6.34 29.27 -10.49
N LEU A 413 5.60 29.97 -9.63
CA LEU A 413 4.15 30.04 -9.69
C LEU A 413 3.69 30.67 -11.01
N ASP A 414 4.29 31.79 -11.43
CA ASP A 414 4.00 32.45 -12.70
C ASP A 414 4.31 31.57 -13.90
N ALA A 415 5.40 30.80 -13.84
CA ALA A 415 5.76 29.88 -14.91
C ALA A 415 4.71 28.75 -15.06
N TYR A 416 4.25 28.16 -13.97
CA TYR A 416 3.17 27.17 -13.99
C TYR A 416 1.84 27.74 -14.51
N ASN A 417 1.51 28.97 -14.14
CA ASN A 417 0.28 29.65 -14.59
C ASN A 417 0.31 30.07 -16.06
N LYS A 418 1.50 30.23 -16.64
CA LYS A 418 1.68 30.56 -18.08
C LYS A 418 1.68 29.36 -19.00
N GLY A 419 1.75 28.13 -18.48
CA GLY A 419 1.72 26.90 -19.27
C GLY A 419 2.60 25.79 -18.72
N ASP A 420 3.27 25.07 -19.62
CA ASP A 420 4.11 23.90 -19.28
C ASP A 420 5.44 24.36 -18.65
N ALA A 421 5.49 24.32 -17.34
CA ALA A 421 6.70 24.60 -16.59
C ALA A 421 7.37 23.30 -16.12
N ASP A 422 8.66 23.20 -16.34
CA ASP A 422 9.51 22.17 -15.73
C ASP A 422 10.17 22.72 -14.46
N PHE A 423 9.64 22.33 -13.30
CA PHE A 423 10.16 22.76 -11.99
C PHE A 423 11.68 22.57 -11.88
N HIS A 424 12.20 21.43 -12.36
CA HIS A 424 13.61 21.14 -12.27
C HIS A 424 14.45 21.99 -13.21
N ALA A 425 13.92 22.39 -14.37
CA ALA A 425 14.56 23.31 -15.28
C ALA A 425 14.57 24.72 -14.70
N ILE A 426 13.42 25.22 -14.20
CA ILE A 426 13.31 26.53 -13.58
C ILE A 426 14.29 26.67 -12.40
N VAL A 427 14.31 25.66 -11.53
CA VAL A 427 15.24 25.63 -10.38
C VAL A 427 16.70 25.55 -10.84
N ALA A 428 16.98 24.82 -11.94
CA ALA A 428 18.31 24.77 -12.53
C ALA A 428 18.79 26.14 -13.02
N ASP A 429 17.90 26.87 -13.69
CA ASP A 429 18.19 28.23 -14.18
C ASP A 429 18.36 29.23 -13.01
N MET A 430 17.45 29.21 -12.03
CA MET A 430 17.56 30.06 -10.83
C MET A 430 18.87 29.81 -10.06
N ALA A 431 19.26 28.56 -9.91
CA ALA A 431 20.46 28.17 -9.18
C ALA A 431 21.74 28.21 -10.04
N ASN A 432 21.62 28.40 -11.35
CA ASN A 432 22.70 28.30 -12.33
C ASN A 432 23.48 26.97 -12.23
N ILE A 433 22.74 25.86 -12.27
CA ILE A 433 23.26 24.48 -12.20
C ILE A 433 22.63 23.60 -13.29
N PRO A 434 23.24 22.49 -13.70
CA PRO A 434 22.63 21.55 -14.64
C PRO A 434 21.29 20.99 -14.13
N ARG A 435 20.28 20.87 -15.03
CA ARG A 435 18.94 20.36 -14.71
C ARG A 435 18.97 19.01 -13.96
N LEU A 436 19.88 18.10 -14.32
CA LEU A 436 20.00 16.81 -13.64
C LEU A 436 20.43 16.96 -12.17
N GLN A 437 21.34 17.91 -11.89
CA GLN A 437 21.74 18.22 -10.52
C GLN A 437 20.59 18.87 -9.75
N ALA A 438 19.87 19.81 -10.36
CA ALA A 438 18.68 20.43 -9.76
C ALA A 438 17.63 19.36 -9.42
N LYS A 439 17.36 18.43 -10.33
CA LYS A 439 16.43 17.30 -10.07
C LYS A 439 16.87 16.45 -8.88
N THR A 440 18.14 16.10 -8.81
CA THR A 440 18.69 15.29 -7.70
C THR A 440 18.63 16.03 -6.37
N ILE A 441 18.93 17.33 -6.35
CA ILE A 441 18.84 18.18 -5.15
C ILE A 441 17.36 18.33 -4.71
N ASN A 442 16.47 18.65 -5.64
CA ASN A 442 15.05 18.81 -5.33
C ASN A 442 14.46 17.55 -4.70
N LEU A 443 14.64 16.40 -5.35
CA LEU A 443 14.18 15.13 -4.82
C LEU A 443 14.88 14.82 -3.48
N GLY A 444 16.18 15.06 -3.39
CA GLY A 444 16.92 14.89 -2.15
C GLY A 444 16.33 15.67 -0.99
N LEU A 445 16.02 16.94 -1.19
CA LEU A 445 15.41 17.80 -0.17
C LEU A 445 13.98 17.36 0.18
N PHE A 446 13.17 17.01 -0.82
CA PHE A 446 11.80 16.52 -0.58
C PHE A 446 11.79 15.23 0.25
N TYR A 447 12.81 14.38 0.08
CA TYR A 447 12.95 13.12 0.79
C TYR A 447 13.82 13.20 2.06
N GLY A 448 14.21 14.41 2.49
CA GLY A 448 15.03 14.60 3.68
C GLY A 448 16.46 14.03 3.55
N MET A 449 16.99 14.05 2.34
CA MET A 449 18.35 13.56 2.04
C MET A 449 19.39 14.49 2.62
N GLY A 450 20.31 13.94 3.41
CA GLY A 450 21.47 14.69 3.91
C GLY A 450 22.56 14.88 2.86
N LYS A 451 23.46 15.86 3.10
CA LYS A 451 24.57 16.23 2.20
C LYS A 451 25.42 15.03 1.74
N ASN A 452 25.75 14.11 2.65
CA ASN A 452 26.59 12.95 2.34
C ASN A 452 25.94 12.01 1.30
N LYS A 453 24.62 11.83 1.38
CA LYS A 453 23.91 10.98 0.41
C LYS A 453 23.81 11.68 -0.94
N LEU A 454 23.55 13.00 -0.95
CA LEU A 454 23.55 13.78 -2.19
C LEU A 454 24.91 13.77 -2.88
N GLN A 455 25.99 13.91 -2.12
CA GLN A 455 27.38 13.80 -2.62
C GLN A 455 27.60 12.47 -3.35
N ALA A 456 27.16 11.36 -2.74
CA ALA A 456 27.30 10.04 -3.33
C ALA A 456 26.45 9.88 -4.61
N GLU A 457 25.24 10.43 -4.64
CA GLU A 457 24.36 10.34 -5.82
C GLU A 457 24.85 11.20 -7.00
N LEU A 458 25.45 12.35 -6.72
CA LEU A 458 26.02 13.22 -7.75
C LEU A 458 27.45 12.80 -8.19
N GLY A 459 28.10 11.90 -7.44
CA GLY A 459 29.48 11.48 -7.73
C GLY A 459 30.50 12.59 -7.60
N ILE A 460 30.26 13.59 -6.72
CA ILE A 460 31.12 14.76 -6.51
C ILE A 460 31.82 14.71 -5.15
N ASN A 461 32.88 15.49 -4.97
CA ASN A 461 33.57 15.59 -3.69
C ASN A 461 32.75 16.45 -2.68
N LYS A 462 33.15 16.42 -1.41
CA LYS A 462 32.44 17.08 -0.30
C LYS A 462 32.37 18.60 -0.50
N ASP A 463 33.48 19.24 -0.89
CA ASP A 463 33.57 20.69 -1.02
C ASP A 463 32.65 21.19 -2.14
N LYS A 464 32.64 20.49 -3.28
CA LYS A 464 31.74 20.78 -4.40
C LYS A 464 30.29 20.53 -4.07
N ALA A 465 29.97 19.53 -3.25
CA ALA A 465 28.61 19.30 -2.77
C ALA A 465 28.15 20.44 -1.84
N GLU A 466 29.02 20.92 -0.95
CA GLU A 466 28.70 22.05 -0.06
C GLU A 466 28.53 23.37 -0.82
N GLU A 467 29.38 23.65 -1.80
CA GLU A 467 29.27 24.82 -2.68
C GLU A 467 27.93 24.78 -3.44
N LEU A 468 27.60 23.64 -4.07
CA LEU A 468 26.35 23.44 -4.80
C LEU A 468 25.11 23.63 -3.91
N PHE A 469 25.15 23.10 -2.69
CA PHE A 469 24.08 23.31 -1.71
C PHE A 469 23.90 24.76 -1.33
N LYS A 470 24.99 25.46 -1.08
CA LYS A 470 24.97 26.90 -0.75
C LYS A 470 24.41 27.72 -1.90
N GLN A 471 24.85 27.45 -3.12
CA GLN A 471 24.37 28.09 -4.33
C GLN A 471 22.86 27.86 -4.52
N TYR A 472 22.43 26.60 -4.42
CA TYR A 472 21.03 26.24 -4.53
C TYR A 472 20.16 26.99 -3.50
N HIS A 473 20.51 26.92 -2.22
CA HIS A 473 19.72 27.54 -1.16
C HIS A 473 19.70 29.07 -1.21
N SER A 474 20.74 29.70 -1.75
CA SER A 474 20.77 31.16 -1.93
C SER A 474 19.89 31.62 -3.08
N LYS A 475 19.74 30.81 -4.12
CA LYS A 475 19.00 31.13 -5.35
C LYS A 475 17.56 30.61 -5.34
N VAL A 476 17.29 29.51 -4.61
CA VAL A 476 15.96 28.88 -4.49
C VAL A 476 15.58 28.80 -3.00
N PRO A 477 15.43 29.93 -2.31
CA PRO A 477 15.26 29.96 -0.86
C PRO A 477 13.95 29.34 -0.39
N PHE A 478 12.87 29.42 -1.17
CA PHE A 478 11.54 28.93 -0.77
C PHE A 478 11.51 27.44 -0.45
N VAL A 479 12.29 26.61 -1.13
CA VAL A 479 12.33 25.15 -0.86
C VAL A 479 12.90 24.88 0.53
N LYS A 480 14.02 25.56 0.87
CA LYS A 480 14.61 25.44 2.21
C LYS A 480 13.71 26.02 3.29
N GLN A 481 13.12 27.21 3.04
CA GLN A 481 12.21 27.86 3.97
C GLN A 481 10.98 26.99 4.26
N LEU A 482 10.41 26.35 3.23
CA LEU A 482 9.31 25.39 3.40
C LEU A 482 9.74 24.20 4.25
N MET A 483 10.89 23.59 3.94
CA MET A 483 11.44 22.46 4.70
C MET A 483 11.62 22.84 6.18
N ASP A 484 12.27 23.96 6.45
CA ASP A 484 12.54 24.45 7.81
C ASP A 484 11.23 24.75 8.57
N SER A 485 10.26 25.37 7.90
CA SER A 485 8.92 25.68 8.46
C SER A 485 8.16 24.41 8.83
N VAL A 486 8.09 23.43 7.93
CA VAL A 486 7.38 22.16 8.15
C VAL A 486 8.07 21.33 9.23
N MET A 487 9.40 21.29 9.21
CA MET A 487 10.19 20.59 10.23
C MET A 487 10.02 21.22 11.61
N LYS A 488 10.03 22.56 11.70
CA LYS A 488 9.75 23.28 12.95
C LYS A 488 8.36 22.97 13.47
N ARG A 489 7.34 22.99 12.62
CA ARG A 489 5.98 22.65 13.01
C ARG A 489 5.90 21.20 13.54
N ALA A 490 6.55 20.25 12.87
CA ALA A 490 6.64 18.87 13.35
C ALA A 490 7.34 18.76 14.72
N GLN A 491 8.39 19.56 14.93
CA GLN A 491 9.12 19.62 16.18
C GLN A 491 8.28 20.22 17.32
N ASP A 492 7.58 21.33 17.05
CA ASP A 492 6.82 22.06 18.07
C ASP A 492 5.51 21.35 18.43
N SER A 493 4.69 21.01 17.42
CA SER A 493 3.36 20.40 17.62
C SER A 493 3.35 18.87 17.68
N GLY A 494 4.41 18.22 17.20
CA GLY A 494 4.47 16.76 17.05
C GLY A 494 3.67 16.20 15.90
N MET A 495 3.12 17.06 15.04
CA MET A 495 2.31 16.62 13.90
C MET A 495 2.34 17.62 12.74
N ILE A 496 2.06 17.10 11.56
CA ILE A 496 1.75 17.91 10.35
C ILE A 496 0.46 17.39 9.74
N ARG A 497 -0.21 18.22 8.96
CA ARG A 497 -1.48 17.89 8.31
C ARG A 497 -1.34 18.05 6.79
N THR A 498 -1.73 17.03 6.05
CA THR A 498 -1.74 17.03 4.58
C THR A 498 -2.84 17.92 4.01
N LEU A 499 -2.87 18.05 2.70
CA LEU A 499 -3.80 18.89 1.95
C LEU A 499 -5.28 18.61 2.28
N LEU A 500 -5.68 17.35 2.41
CA LEU A 500 -7.05 16.95 2.70
C LEU A 500 -7.28 16.51 4.16
N GLY A 501 -6.33 16.84 5.05
CA GLY A 501 -6.55 16.73 6.49
C GLY A 501 -5.95 15.51 7.17
N ARG A 502 -5.20 14.65 6.46
CA ARG A 502 -4.49 13.51 7.06
C ARG A 502 -3.42 14.00 8.02
N LEU A 503 -3.38 13.43 9.22
CA LEU A 503 -2.31 13.68 10.18
C LEU A 503 -1.11 12.76 9.92
N CYS A 504 0.08 13.33 10.11
CA CYS A 504 1.33 12.60 10.18
C CYS A 504 2.01 12.97 11.50
N ARG A 505 2.24 12.00 12.38
CA ARG A 505 2.67 12.22 13.76
C ARG A 505 4.13 11.91 13.97
N PHE A 506 4.74 12.66 14.92
CA PHE A 506 6.14 12.55 15.36
C PHE A 506 6.15 12.44 16.88
N HIS A 507 5.80 11.28 17.41
CA HIS A 507 5.65 11.06 18.86
C HIS A 507 6.86 10.40 19.52
N LEU A 508 7.85 9.96 18.73
CA LEU A 508 9.11 9.44 19.26
C LEU A 508 10.12 10.56 19.51
N TRP A 509 11.03 10.32 20.46
CA TRP A 509 12.02 11.28 20.90
C TRP A 509 13.43 10.68 20.88
N GLU A 510 14.43 11.51 20.69
CA GLU A 510 15.85 11.16 20.65
C GLU A 510 16.67 12.25 21.36
N PRO A 511 17.92 11.96 21.85
CA PRO A 511 18.77 12.97 22.43
C PRO A 511 19.13 14.05 21.40
N ASN A 512 19.21 15.30 21.86
CA ASN A 512 19.60 16.44 21.01
C ASN A 512 21.13 16.48 20.84
N GLN A 513 21.72 15.36 20.46
CA GLN A 513 23.15 15.20 20.20
C GLN A 513 23.38 14.65 18.79
N PHE A 514 24.56 14.89 18.24
CA PHE A 514 24.91 14.31 16.95
C PHE A 514 25.23 12.82 17.13
N GLY A 515 24.64 11.97 16.31
CA GLY A 515 24.85 10.53 16.33
C GLY A 515 23.62 9.74 15.82
N ILE A 516 23.75 8.41 15.83
CA ILE A 516 22.64 7.50 15.57
C ILE A 516 22.11 7.03 16.93
N HIS A 517 20.90 7.46 17.25
CA HIS A 517 20.25 7.15 18.52
C HIS A 517 18.99 6.32 18.29
N LYS A 518 18.64 5.51 19.28
CA LYS A 518 17.36 4.83 19.34
C LYS A 518 16.28 5.86 19.70
N SER A 519 15.23 5.92 18.90
CA SER A 519 14.08 6.77 19.21
C SER A 519 13.14 6.04 20.17
N LEU A 520 12.70 6.74 21.20
CA LEU A 520 11.92 6.22 22.32
C LEU A 520 10.62 7.05 22.52
N PRO A 521 9.60 6.49 23.18
CA PRO A 521 8.50 7.27 23.72
C PRO A 521 9.02 8.38 24.65
N HIS A 522 8.30 9.48 24.78
CA HIS A 522 8.75 10.68 25.49
C HIS A 522 9.27 10.40 26.90
N GLU A 523 8.50 9.67 27.71
CA GLU A 523 8.88 9.39 29.09
C GLU A 523 10.13 8.50 29.22
N GLU A 524 10.28 7.54 28.31
CA GLU A 524 11.47 6.69 28.25
C GLU A 524 12.69 7.48 27.81
N ALA A 525 12.55 8.32 26.78
CA ALA A 525 13.62 9.19 26.30
C ALA A 525 14.06 10.17 27.39
N LEU A 526 13.11 10.73 28.14
CA LEU A 526 13.40 11.65 29.22
C LEU A 526 14.16 10.95 30.37
N ARG A 527 13.79 9.71 30.69
CA ARG A 527 14.50 8.91 31.73
C ARG A 527 15.91 8.52 31.30
N GLU A 528 16.10 8.16 30.01
CA GLU A 528 17.37 7.69 29.48
C GLU A 528 18.34 8.83 29.18
N HIS A 529 17.86 9.96 28.67
CA HIS A 529 18.71 11.05 28.15
C HIS A 529 18.52 12.39 28.85
N GLY A 530 17.64 12.49 29.86
CA GLY A 530 17.33 13.75 30.56
C GLY A 530 16.58 14.75 29.66
N PRO A 531 16.52 16.05 30.07
CA PRO A 531 15.71 17.05 29.38
C PRO A 531 16.25 17.48 28.00
N GLY A 532 17.49 17.09 27.66
CA GLY A 532 18.13 17.42 26.38
C GLY A 532 17.67 16.56 25.20
N ILE A 533 16.34 16.37 25.04
CA ILE A 533 15.74 15.55 23.99
C ILE A 533 14.97 16.40 22.98
N ARG A 534 14.82 15.87 21.76
CA ARG A 534 14.01 16.44 20.67
C ARG A 534 13.14 15.36 20.02
N ARG A 535 12.11 15.76 19.29
CA ARG A 535 11.31 14.81 18.52
C ARG A 535 12.15 14.19 17.41
N ALA A 536 12.06 12.87 17.31
CA ALA A 536 12.77 12.07 16.32
C ALA A 536 12.12 12.19 14.93
N TYR A 537 12.92 11.97 13.90
CA TYR A 537 12.50 11.88 12.48
C TYR A 537 11.82 13.13 11.89
N THR A 538 11.86 14.28 12.55
CA THR A 538 11.22 15.51 12.04
C THR A 538 11.81 15.99 10.72
N TYR A 539 13.04 15.59 10.38
CA TYR A 539 13.64 15.82 9.06
C TYR A 539 12.85 15.16 7.89
N LYS A 540 11.97 14.19 8.19
CA LYS A 540 11.07 13.56 7.22
C LYS A 540 9.74 14.31 7.06
N ALA A 541 9.53 15.42 7.76
CA ALA A 541 8.24 16.09 7.82
C ALA A 541 7.80 16.61 6.44
N LEU A 542 8.69 17.24 5.68
CA LEU A 542 8.35 17.70 4.33
C LEU A 542 7.99 16.51 3.42
N ASN A 543 8.75 15.43 3.48
CA ASN A 543 8.45 14.21 2.71
C ASN A 543 7.06 13.66 3.04
N LYS A 544 6.72 13.52 4.33
CA LYS A 544 5.40 13.05 4.77
C LYS A 544 4.29 13.99 4.30
N LEU A 545 4.50 15.31 4.35
CA LEU A 545 3.54 16.31 3.90
C LEU A 545 3.26 16.15 2.40
N ILE A 546 4.30 16.13 1.59
CA ILE A 546 4.19 16.10 0.12
C ILE A 546 3.64 14.75 -0.37
N GLN A 547 4.20 13.63 0.09
CA GLN A 547 3.72 12.30 -0.31
C GLN A 547 2.29 12.03 0.18
N GLY A 548 1.95 12.46 1.40
CA GLY A 548 0.60 12.29 1.92
C GLY A 548 -0.42 13.12 1.15
N SER A 549 -0.08 14.39 0.83
CA SER A 549 -0.92 15.25 0.01
C SER A 549 -1.10 14.71 -1.42
N ALA A 550 -0.03 14.18 -2.03
CA ALA A 550 -0.11 13.52 -3.33
C ALA A 550 -1.03 12.29 -3.31
N ALA A 551 -0.93 11.46 -2.27
CA ALA A 551 -1.82 10.32 -2.09
C ALA A 551 -3.29 10.76 -1.91
N ASP A 552 -3.55 11.80 -1.13
CA ASP A 552 -4.89 12.34 -0.93
C ASP A 552 -5.50 12.86 -2.26
N MET A 553 -4.71 13.55 -3.10
CA MET A 553 -5.14 14.01 -4.43
C MET A 553 -5.52 12.83 -5.34
N THR A 554 -4.67 11.83 -5.44
CA THR A 554 -4.92 10.65 -6.27
C THR A 554 -6.17 9.90 -5.80
N LYS A 555 -6.36 9.74 -4.49
CA LYS A 555 -7.57 9.13 -3.91
C LYS A 555 -8.83 9.93 -4.23
N LYS A 556 -8.76 11.26 -4.13
CA LYS A 556 -9.88 12.14 -4.48
C LYS A 556 -10.22 12.01 -5.97
N ALA A 557 -9.23 11.98 -6.85
CA ALA A 557 -9.45 11.76 -8.28
C ALA A 557 -10.12 10.41 -8.57
N MET A 558 -9.70 9.33 -7.90
CA MET A 558 -10.32 8.02 -8.03
C MET A 558 -11.78 8.01 -7.60
N ILE A 559 -12.14 8.76 -6.54
CA ILE A 559 -13.53 8.93 -6.11
C ILE A 559 -14.35 9.60 -7.22
N GLU A 560 -13.85 10.69 -7.79
CA GLU A 560 -14.57 11.42 -8.84
C GLU A 560 -14.69 10.59 -10.14
N LEU A 561 -13.67 9.82 -10.50
CA LEU A 561 -13.75 8.86 -11.61
C LEU A 561 -14.78 7.77 -11.34
N HIS A 562 -14.83 7.23 -10.12
CA HIS A 562 -15.78 6.19 -9.73
C HIS A 562 -17.24 6.68 -9.82
N LYS A 563 -17.53 7.94 -9.46
CA LYS A 563 -18.87 8.55 -9.64
C LYS A 563 -19.30 8.55 -11.11
N GLU A 564 -18.35 8.66 -12.02
CA GLU A 564 -18.56 8.58 -13.47
C GLU A 564 -18.47 7.15 -14.04
N LYS A 565 -18.41 6.13 -13.15
CA LYS A 565 -18.29 4.71 -13.47
C LYS A 565 -17.00 4.35 -14.25
N ILE A 566 -15.97 5.11 -14.04
CA ILE A 566 -14.62 4.87 -14.58
C ILE A 566 -13.81 4.22 -13.47
N ILE A 567 -13.36 2.99 -13.71
CA ILE A 567 -12.67 2.17 -12.70
C ILE A 567 -11.22 1.94 -13.18
N PRO A 568 -10.21 2.39 -12.42
CA PRO A 568 -8.82 2.06 -12.72
C PRO A 568 -8.54 0.56 -12.57
N HIS A 569 -7.65 0.03 -13.40
CA HIS A 569 -7.11 -1.34 -13.24
C HIS A 569 -5.99 -1.35 -12.21
N ILE A 570 -5.08 -0.38 -12.32
CA ILE A 570 -3.89 -0.27 -11.46
C ILE A 570 -3.71 1.21 -11.07
N GLN A 571 -3.21 1.42 -9.88
CA GLN A 571 -2.71 2.71 -9.41
C GLN A 571 -1.23 2.55 -9.05
N VAL A 572 -0.34 3.32 -9.67
CA VAL A 572 1.11 3.30 -9.42
C VAL A 572 1.59 4.72 -9.09
N HIS A 573 1.84 4.99 -7.82
CA HIS A 573 2.29 6.30 -7.32
C HIS A 573 1.31 7.45 -7.63
N ASP A 574 1.53 8.18 -8.70
CA ASP A 574 0.76 9.30 -9.24
C ASP A 574 0.06 8.96 -10.58
N GLU A 575 0.22 7.71 -11.04
CA GLU A 575 -0.35 7.18 -12.29
C GLU A 575 -1.62 6.34 -12.02
N LEU A 576 -2.62 6.50 -12.88
CA LEU A 576 -3.79 5.63 -12.98
C LEU A 576 -3.82 4.96 -14.36
N ASP A 577 -3.87 3.63 -14.34
CA ASP A 577 -3.97 2.81 -15.55
C ASP A 577 -5.43 2.40 -15.78
N ILE A 578 -5.99 2.76 -16.93
CA ILE A 578 -7.42 2.65 -17.23
C ILE A 578 -7.60 2.14 -18.67
N SER A 579 -8.58 1.26 -18.91
CA SER A 579 -9.02 0.95 -20.26
C SER A 579 -9.85 2.08 -20.84
N VAL A 580 -9.44 2.64 -21.96
CA VAL A 580 -10.03 3.83 -22.59
C VAL A 580 -10.63 3.50 -23.95
N LYS A 581 -11.86 3.92 -24.19
CA LYS A 581 -12.58 3.66 -25.46
C LYS A 581 -12.09 4.54 -26.58
N ASP A 582 -11.97 5.83 -26.31
CA ASP A 582 -11.65 6.85 -27.30
C ASP A 582 -10.99 8.09 -26.66
N ASP A 583 -10.57 9.03 -27.47
CA ASP A 583 -9.90 10.25 -27.02
C ASP A 583 -10.83 11.17 -26.21
N LYS A 584 -12.14 11.09 -26.44
CA LYS A 584 -13.13 11.88 -25.67
C LYS A 584 -13.21 11.40 -24.22
N GLU A 585 -13.18 10.08 -24.02
CA GLU A 585 -13.12 9.50 -22.68
C GLU A 585 -11.79 9.83 -21.99
N ALA A 586 -10.67 9.76 -22.72
CA ALA A 586 -9.36 10.16 -22.22
C ALA A 586 -9.35 11.62 -21.73
N GLU A 587 -9.87 12.55 -22.53
CA GLU A 587 -9.99 13.97 -22.14
C GLU A 587 -10.91 14.18 -20.93
N LYS A 588 -11.97 13.38 -20.82
CA LYS A 588 -12.84 13.40 -19.64
C LYS A 588 -12.09 12.95 -18.38
N ILE A 589 -11.33 11.86 -18.46
CA ILE A 589 -10.52 11.35 -17.35
C ILE A 589 -9.50 12.39 -16.90
N LYS A 590 -8.73 12.96 -17.84
CA LYS A 590 -7.76 14.02 -17.55
C LYS A 590 -8.40 15.19 -16.78
N LYS A 591 -9.51 15.72 -17.29
CA LYS A 591 -10.22 16.84 -16.66
C LYS A 591 -10.68 16.53 -15.24
N ILE A 592 -11.20 15.32 -15.02
CA ILE A 592 -11.60 14.87 -13.68
C ILE A 592 -10.40 14.84 -12.74
N MET A 593 -9.28 14.27 -13.17
CA MET A 593 -8.07 14.20 -12.34
C MET A 593 -7.50 15.59 -12.08
N GLU A 594 -7.41 16.46 -13.09
CA GLU A 594 -6.88 17.81 -12.96
C GLU A 594 -7.73 18.71 -12.04
N SER A 595 -9.05 18.49 -12.02
CA SER A 595 -9.99 19.28 -11.20
C SER A 595 -10.35 18.65 -9.85
N ALA A 596 -9.87 17.45 -9.55
CA ALA A 596 -10.24 16.73 -8.33
C ALA A 596 -9.86 17.46 -7.04
N VAL A 597 -8.76 18.21 -7.06
CA VAL A 597 -8.29 19.06 -5.96
C VAL A 597 -7.73 20.35 -6.53
N GLU A 598 -8.17 21.48 -5.97
CA GLU A 598 -7.69 22.79 -6.35
C GLU A 598 -6.39 23.14 -5.62
N LEU A 599 -5.38 23.61 -6.37
CA LEU A 599 -4.10 24.08 -5.86
C LEU A 599 -3.85 25.53 -6.30
N GLU A 600 -2.90 26.21 -5.67
CA GLU A 600 -2.38 27.51 -6.13
C GLU A 600 -1.70 27.44 -7.51
N VAL A 601 -1.29 26.25 -7.91
CA VAL A 601 -0.74 25.94 -9.24
C VAL A 601 -1.70 25.02 -9.98
N PRO A 602 -1.89 25.19 -11.31
CA PRO A 602 -2.76 24.31 -12.06
C PRO A 602 -2.24 22.86 -12.02
N ASN A 603 -3.15 21.91 -11.81
CA ASN A 603 -2.83 20.51 -12.00
C ASN A 603 -2.78 20.19 -13.49
N LYS A 604 -1.90 19.27 -13.86
CA LYS A 604 -1.80 18.75 -15.22
C LYS A 604 -1.64 17.24 -15.16
N VAL A 605 -2.32 16.55 -16.07
CA VAL A 605 -2.24 15.10 -16.25
C VAL A 605 -1.71 14.80 -17.64
N ASP A 606 -0.62 14.06 -17.70
CA ASP A 606 -0.10 13.52 -18.96
C ASP A 606 -0.85 12.24 -19.29
N TYR A 607 -1.17 12.05 -20.56
CA TYR A 607 -1.86 10.87 -21.07
C TYR A 607 -1.03 10.21 -22.16
N GLU A 608 -0.74 8.95 -21.95
CA GLU A 608 -0.13 8.07 -22.93
C GLU A 608 -1.04 6.86 -23.16
N SER A 609 -1.09 6.34 -24.38
CA SER A 609 -1.95 5.19 -24.69
C SER A 609 -1.27 4.19 -25.60
N GLY A 610 -1.74 2.94 -25.55
CA GLY A 610 -1.21 1.86 -26.37
C GLY A 610 -2.12 0.64 -26.40
N GLU A 611 -1.68 -0.37 -27.12
CA GLU A 611 -2.37 -1.67 -27.18
C GLU A 611 -2.26 -2.45 -25.87
N ASN A 612 -1.25 -2.15 -25.06
CA ASN A 612 -0.98 -2.75 -23.77
C ASN A 612 -0.09 -1.81 -22.94
N TRP A 613 0.14 -2.11 -21.67
CA TRP A 613 0.93 -1.27 -20.77
C TRP A 613 2.42 -1.10 -21.18
N GLY A 614 2.97 -2.02 -21.97
CA GLY A 614 4.36 -1.95 -22.44
C GLY A 614 4.57 -1.11 -23.70
N ASN A 615 3.50 -0.85 -24.47
CA ASN A 615 3.53 -0.16 -25.77
C ASN A 615 2.79 1.19 -25.73
N ILE A 616 2.84 1.89 -24.61
CA ILE A 616 2.30 3.25 -24.48
C ILE A 616 3.18 4.28 -25.18
N LYS A 617 2.57 5.30 -25.78
CA LYS A 617 3.20 6.42 -26.49
C LYS A 617 2.50 7.72 -26.17
#